data_07b17ca99eb348233696bb2a05678526
#
_entry.id   07b17ca99eb348233696bb2a05678526
#
_cell.length_a   1.000
_cell.length_b   1.000
_cell.length_c   1.000
_cell.angle_alpha   90.00
_cell.angle_beta   90.00
_cell.angle_gamma   90.00
#
_symmetry.space_group_name_H-M   'P 1'
#
loop_
_entity.id
_entity.type
_entity.pdbx_description
1 polymer ?
#
loop_
_entity_poly.entity_id
_entity_poly.type
_entity_poly.pdbx_seq_one_letter_code
_entity_poly.pdbx_strand_id
1 'polypeptide(L)' 'MSEIEAWVAAAGAELGLDPAEIPVTVVLDLARDVAHQVLRPGAPVSAYLMGLAVGRGAEPAEVAARLSALAKSWPPSP' A
#
# COMPACT_ATOMS: atom_id res chain seq x y z
N MET A 1 5.38 19.12 -9.10
CA MET A 1 5.25 18.07 -8.08
C MET A 1 3.80 17.92 -7.71
N SER A 2 3.29 16.70 -7.67
CA SER A 2 1.89 16.46 -7.29
C SER A 2 1.70 16.63 -5.78
N GLU A 3 0.44 16.77 -5.36
CA GLU A 3 0.12 16.90 -3.95
C GLU A 3 0.57 15.68 -3.14
N ILE A 4 0.39 14.47 -3.68
CA ILE A 4 0.81 13.26 -2.97
C ILE A 4 2.33 13.18 -2.89
N GLU A 5 3.04 13.58 -3.94
CA GLU A 5 4.50 13.59 -3.90
C GLU A 5 5.02 14.59 -2.87
N ALA A 6 4.42 15.76 -2.76
CA ALA A 6 4.79 16.76 -1.77
C ALA A 6 4.57 16.23 -0.35
N TRP A 7 3.45 15.57 -0.11
CA TRP A 7 3.15 14.97 1.19
C TRP A 7 4.15 13.86 1.54
N VAL A 8 4.41 12.97 0.58
CA VAL A 8 5.35 11.86 0.78
C VAL A 8 6.75 12.39 1.11
N ALA A 9 7.19 13.46 0.44
CA ALA A 9 8.48 14.06 0.73
C ALA A 9 8.53 14.59 2.17
N ALA A 10 7.48 15.30 2.60
CA ALA A 10 7.40 15.87 3.94
C ALA A 10 7.31 14.77 5.01
N ALA A 11 6.45 13.79 4.81
CA ALA A 11 6.27 12.69 5.75
C ALA A 11 7.51 11.80 5.82
N GLY A 12 8.14 11.54 4.68
CA GLY A 12 9.39 10.80 4.65
C GLY A 12 10.48 11.50 5.44
N ALA A 13 10.61 12.82 5.25
CA ALA A 13 11.59 13.60 6.00
C ALA A 13 11.32 13.53 7.50
N GLU A 14 10.05 13.63 7.90
CA GLU A 14 9.66 13.53 9.30
C GLU A 14 10.10 12.22 9.94
N LEU A 15 10.02 11.13 9.17
CA LEU A 15 10.32 9.78 9.65
C LEU A 15 11.76 9.34 9.35
N GLY A 16 12.57 10.19 8.73
CA GLY A 16 13.94 9.83 8.35
C GLY A 16 13.98 8.83 7.21
N LEU A 17 12.96 8.82 6.36
CA LEU A 17 12.88 7.92 5.22
C LEU A 17 13.16 8.68 3.92
N ASP A 18 13.85 8.00 2.99
CA ASP A 18 14.11 8.57 1.68
C ASP A 18 12.85 8.42 0.81
N PRO A 19 12.27 9.55 0.31
CA PRO A 19 11.09 9.47 -0.55
C PRO A 19 11.27 8.57 -1.78
N ALA A 20 12.51 8.45 -2.28
CA ALA A 20 12.79 7.60 -3.44
C ALA A 20 12.56 6.12 -3.15
N GLU A 21 12.54 5.72 -1.88
CA GLU A 21 12.31 4.33 -1.48
C GLU A 21 10.82 4.01 -1.28
N ILE A 22 9.96 5.01 -1.37
CA ILE A 22 8.54 4.83 -1.07
C ILE A 22 7.78 4.47 -2.36
N PRO A 23 7.24 3.26 -2.47
CA PRO A 23 6.58 2.80 -3.70
C PRO A 23 5.14 3.30 -3.77
N VAL A 24 4.96 4.61 -3.97
CA VAL A 24 3.67 5.29 -3.87
C VAL A 24 2.61 4.67 -4.78
N THR A 25 2.92 4.50 -6.07
CA THR A 25 1.96 3.95 -7.01
C THR A 25 1.53 2.54 -6.65
N VAL A 26 2.48 1.70 -6.23
CA VAL A 26 2.20 0.33 -5.81
C VAL A 26 1.26 0.31 -4.61
N VAL A 27 1.51 1.17 -3.63
CA VAL A 27 0.67 1.28 -2.43
C VAL A 27 -0.73 1.77 -2.78
N LEU A 28 -0.83 2.80 -3.63
CA LEU A 28 -2.14 3.34 -4.02
C LEU A 28 -2.96 2.33 -4.82
N ASP A 29 -2.33 1.60 -5.71
CA ASP A 29 -3.02 0.56 -6.50
C ASP A 29 -3.54 -0.56 -5.59
N LEU A 30 -2.74 -1.01 -4.63
CA LEU A 30 -3.17 -2.00 -3.65
C LEU A 30 -4.35 -1.48 -2.83
N ALA A 31 -4.25 -0.24 -2.35
CA ALA A 31 -5.30 0.37 -1.53
C ALA A 31 -6.62 0.42 -2.29
N ARG A 32 -6.57 0.78 -3.58
CA ARG A 32 -7.76 0.81 -4.43
C ARG A 32 -8.37 -0.57 -4.58
N ASP A 33 -7.55 -1.58 -4.85
CA ASP A 33 -8.04 -2.95 -5.01
C ASP A 33 -8.74 -3.44 -3.75
N VAL A 34 -8.15 -3.21 -2.59
CA VAL A 34 -8.74 -3.63 -1.33
C VAL A 34 -10.02 -2.86 -1.04
N ALA A 35 -10.02 -1.54 -1.26
CA ALA A 35 -11.20 -0.72 -1.01
C ALA A 35 -12.40 -1.18 -1.84
N HIS A 36 -12.17 -1.58 -3.09
CA HIS A 36 -13.23 -1.99 -4.00
C HIS A 36 -13.63 -3.45 -3.88
N GLN A 37 -12.67 -4.34 -3.58
CA GLN A 37 -12.91 -5.79 -3.58
C GLN A 37 -13.21 -6.34 -2.19
N VAL A 38 -12.76 -5.68 -1.14
CA VAL A 38 -12.95 -6.15 0.23
C VAL A 38 -13.83 -5.17 1.01
N LEU A 39 -13.28 -4.06 1.45
CA LEU A 39 -14.01 -2.97 2.09
C LEU A 39 -13.09 -1.75 2.22
N ARG A 40 -13.69 -0.55 2.28
CA ARG A 40 -12.92 0.69 2.34
C ARG A 40 -11.90 0.77 3.48
N PRO A 41 -12.28 0.47 4.73
CA PRO A 41 -11.30 0.55 5.83
C PRO A 41 -10.15 -0.44 5.69
N GLY A 42 -10.31 -1.46 4.86
CA GLY A 42 -9.24 -2.41 4.58
C GLY A 42 -8.06 -1.78 3.84
N ALA A 43 -8.30 -0.70 3.08
CA ALA A 43 -7.24 -0.06 2.31
C ALA A 43 -6.09 0.45 3.17
N PRO A 44 -6.31 1.32 4.19
CA PRO A 44 -5.21 1.76 5.05
C PRO A 44 -4.59 0.63 5.86
N VAL A 45 -5.40 -0.34 6.31
CA VAL A 45 -4.89 -1.47 7.08
C VAL A 45 -3.97 -2.33 6.19
N SER A 46 -4.37 -2.57 4.95
CA SER A 46 -3.56 -3.34 4.01
C SER A 46 -2.25 -2.63 3.67
N ALA A 47 -2.28 -1.30 3.56
CA ALA A 47 -1.05 -0.52 3.35
C ALA A 47 -0.09 -0.71 4.52
N TYR A 48 -0.60 -0.72 5.75
CA TYR A 48 0.22 -0.97 6.92
C TYR A 48 0.81 -2.38 6.91
N LEU A 49 -0.01 -3.38 6.55
CA LEU A 49 0.45 -4.78 6.44
C LEU A 49 1.56 -4.91 5.41
N MET A 50 1.38 -4.26 4.26
CA MET A 50 2.42 -4.22 3.24
C MET A 50 3.71 -3.61 3.78
N GLY A 51 3.60 -2.49 4.49
CA GLY A 51 4.75 -1.81 5.09
C GLY A 51 5.50 -2.69 6.08
N LEU A 52 4.76 -3.45 6.90
CA LEU A 52 5.39 -4.40 7.82
C LEU A 52 6.17 -5.49 7.08
N ALA A 53 5.57 -6.07 6.04
CA ALA A 53 6.21 -7.13 5.27
C ALA A 53 7.48 -6.62 4.58
N VAL A 54 7.39 -5.43 3.98
CA VAL A 54 8.54 -4.82 3.32
C VAL A 54 9.63 -4.48 4.32
N GLY A 55 9.25 -3.97 5.48
CA GLY A 55 10.18 -3.67 6.56
C GLY A 55 10.91 -4.91 7.09
N ARG A 56 10.32 -6.08 6.88
CA ARG A 56 10.92 -7.37 7.25
C ARG A 56 11.64 -8.06 6.09
N GLY A 57 11.86 -7.34 5.00
CA GLY A 57 12.67 -7.81 3.88
C GLY A 57 11.93 -8.25 2.64
N ALA A 58 10.60 -8.18 2.63
CA ALA A 58 9.84 -8.56 1.44
C ALA A 58 9.94 -7.48 0.35
N GLU A 59 9.79 -7.90 -0.91
CA GLU A 59 9.86 -6.98 -2.04
C GLU A 59 8.48 -6.32 -2.24
N PRO A 60 8.41 -4.97 -2.33
CA PRO A 60 7.12 -4.26 -2.36
C PRO A 60 6.13 -4.71 -3.43
N ALA A 61 6.58 -4.83 -4.68
CA ALA A 61 5.69 -5.21 -5.77
C ALA A 61 5.14 -6.63 -5.59
N GLU A 62 5.96 -7.53 -5.05
CA GLU A 62 5.54 -8.90 -4.79
C GLU A 62 4.47 -8.96 -3.69
N VAL A 63 4.67 -8.22 -2.60
CA VAL A 63 3.69 -8.15 -1.51
C VAL A 63 2.38 -7.58 -2.03
N ALA A 64 2.44 -6.47 -2.77
CA ALA A 64 1.24 -5.85 -3.32
C ALA A 64 0.51 -6.80 -4.27
N ALA A 65 1.22 -7.51 -5.12
CA ALA A 65 0.60 -8.48 -6.05
C ALA A 65 -0.12 -9.59 -5.30
N ARG A 66 0.47 -10.10 -4.23
CA ARG A 66 -0.14 -11.15 -3.40
C ARG A 66 -1.40 -10.66 -2.70
N LEU A 67 -1.34 -9.46 -2.13
CA LEU A 67 -2.51 -8.89 -1.45
C LEU A 67 -3.62 -8.52 -2.43
N SER A 68 -3.27 -7.98 -3.59
CA SER A 68 -4.26 -7.67 -4.63
C SER A 68 -4.94 -8.93 -5.16
N ALA A 69 -4.17 -10.00 -5.37
CA ALA A 69 -4.74 -11.28 -5.80
C ALA A 69 -5.70 -11.84 -4.75
N LEU A 70 -5.34 -11.76 -3.47
CA LEU A 70 -6.21 -12.18 -2.38
C LEU A 70 -7.48 -11.34 -2.35
N ALA A 71 -7.38 -10.03 -2.51
CA ALA A 71 -8.53 -9.13 -2.52
C ALA A 71 -9.50 -9.48 -3.65
N LYS A 72 -8.97 -9.75 -4.84
CA LYS A 72 -9.79 -10.09 -6.01
C LYS A 72 -10.49 -11.42 -5.86
N SER A 73 -9.93 -12.34 -5.09
CA SER A 73 -10.52 -13.65 -4.82
C SER A 73 -11.34 -13.67 -3.53
N TRP A 74 -11.40 -12.55 -2.82
CA TRP A 74 -12.12 -12.49 -1.55
C TRP A 74 -13.59 -12.79 -1.80
N PRO A 75 -14.18 -13.77 -1.12
CA PRO A 75 -15.54 -14.16 -1.41
C PRO A 75 -16.51 -13.03 -1.05
N PRO A 76 -17.47 -12.76 -1.93
CA PRO A 76 -18.53 -11.81 -1.59
C PRO A 76 -19.31 -12.35 -0.41
N SER A 77 -19.96 -11.45 0.34
CA SER A 77 -20.87 -11.86 1.40
C SER A 77 -21.97 -12.75 0.82
N PRO A 78 -22.32 -13.84 1.50
CA PRO A 78 -23.40 -14.72 1.06
C PRO A 78 -24.72 -13.96 0.89
#